data_b8f47fce809156c276895f26df68b747
#
_entry.id   b8f47fce809156c276895f26df68b747
#
_cell.length_a   1.000
_cell.length_b   1.000
_cell.length_c   1.000
_cell.angle_alpha   90.00
_cell.angle_beta   90.00
_cell.angle_gamma   90.00
#
_symmetry.space_group_name_H-M   'P 1'
#
loop_
_entity.id
_entity.type
_entity.pdbx_description
1 polymer ?
#
loop_
_entity_poly.entity_id
_entity_poly.type
_entity_poly.pdbx_seq_one_letter_code
_entity_poly.pdbx_strand_id
1 'polypeptide(L)'
;MDKQDGQDSGLKHEEITKTVIGCAFEVINELGAGFLESVYEKALLLALRQKGLSAIAQHPVKVLFRGECVGDFYADIFVEDKVIVELKAVKAIAPEHQAQTINYLNATGIEVGLLINFGNPKLEYKRFTRKTKLNMDTQEEQD
;
A
#
# COMPACT_ATOMS: atom_id res chain seq x y z
N MET A 1 -11.78 -23.81 -6.18
CA MET A 1 -11.80 -23.26 -6.09
C MET A 1 -11.81 -22.49 -5.75
N ASP A 2 -11.80 -22.69 -5.71
CA ASP A 2 -11.87 -21.95 -5.43
C ASP A 2 -12.25 -21.05 -5.45
N LYS A 3 -12.40 -21.03 -5.60
CA LYS A 3 -12.74 -20.26 -5.61
C LYS A 3 -12.94 -19.49 -5.21
N GLN A 4 -12.96 -19.79 -5.20
CA GLN A 4 -13.41 -19.15 -4.49
C GLN A 4 -13.17 -18.15 -4.16
N ASP A 5 -12.51 -18.02 -4.58
CA ASP A 5 -12.14 -17.09 -4.44
C ASP A 5 -12.62 -15.82 -4.19
N GLY A 6 -12.37 -15.13 -4.68
CA GLY A 6 -12.80 -13.80 -4.46
C GLY A 6 -14.06 -13.72 -3.76
N GLN A 7 -14.80 -14.70 -3.94
CA GLN A 7 -16.05 -14.79 -3.25
C GLN A 7 -15.85 -14.73 -1.75
N ASP A 8 -14.66 -15.04 -1.34
CA ASP A 8 -14.40 -15.18 0.06
C ASP A 8 -14.74 -13.95 0.84
N SER A 9 -14.13 -12.85 0.50
CA SER A 9 -14.28 -11.65 1.29
C SER A 9 -14.84 -10.50 0.48
N GLY A 10 -14.79 -10.61 -0.83
CA GLY A 10 -15.16 -9.52 -1.69
C GLY A 10 -14.15 -8.41 -1.73
N LEU A 11 -12.95 -8.61 -1.16
CA LEU A 11 -11.92 -7.59 -1.18
C LEU A 11 -11.17 -7.60 -2.51
N LYS A 12 -10.95 -6.40 -3.06
CA LYS A 12 -10.19 -6.23 -4.29
C LYS A 12 -8.75 -6.65 -4.08
N HIS A 13 -8.24 -7.45 -5.01
CA HIS A 13 -6.82 -7.83 -5.03
C HIS A 13 -6.36 -8.41 -3.71
N GLU A 14 -7.22 -9.20 -3.07
CA GLU A 14 -6.93 -9.72 -1.75
C GLU A 14 -5.69 -10.60 -1.73
N GLU A 15 -5.50 -11.41 -2.77
CA GLU A 15 -4.35 -12.30 -2.80
C GLU A 15 -3.05 -11.53 -2.85
N ILE A 16 -3.04 -10.45 -3.62
CA ILE A 16 -1.84 -9.61 -3.71
C ILE A 16 -1.53 -8.99 -2.37
N THR A 17 -2.54 -8.38 -1.73
CA THR A 17 -2.31 -7.70 -0.46
C THR A 17 -1.89 -8.67 0.63
N LYS A 18 -2.47 -9.87 0.66
CA LYS A 18 -2.06 -10.88 1.62
C LYS A 18 -0.59 -11.26 1.46
N THR A 19 -0.16 -11.43 0.22
CA THR A 19 1.23 -11.79 -0.04
C THR A 19 2.17 -10.65 0.37
N VAL A 20 1.79 -9.41 0.07
CA VAL A 20 2.60 -8.26 0.45
C VAL A 20 2.75 -8.19 1.96
N ILE A 21 1.64 -8.33 2.69
CA ILE A 21 1.67 -8.27 4.15
C ILE A 21 2.52 -9.41 4.71
N GLY A 22 2.36 -10.62 4.16
CA GLY A 22 3.19 -11.75 4.57
C GLY A 22 4.67 -11.50 4.39
N CYS A 23 5.04 -10.92 3.25
CA CYS A 23 6.44 -10.56 2.99
C CYS A 23 6.92 -9.49 3.96
N ALA A 24 6.05 -8.53 4.29
CA ALA A 24 6.42 -7.49 5.25
C ALA A 24 6.70 -8.08 6.63
N PHE A 25 5.91 -9.08 7.04
CA PHE A 25 6.19 -9.77 8.30
C PHE A 25 7.52 -10.50 8.25
N GLU A 26 7.86 -11.13 7.12
CA GLU A 26 9.17 -11.77 6.99
C GLU A 26 10.29 -10.75 7.15
N VAL A 27 10.11 -9.59 6.52
CA VAL A 27 11.14 -8.55 6.58
C VAL A 27 11.34 -8.07 8.01
N ILE A 28 10.25 -7.71 8.71
CA ILE A 28 10.41 -7.18 10.07
C ILE A 28 10.93 -8.26 11.03
N ASN A 29 10.53 -9.51 10.81
CA ASN A 29 10.99 -10.60 11.68
C ASN A 29 12.47 -10.87 11.49
N GLU A 30 12.99 -10.72 10.28
CA GLU A 30 14.40 -11.00 10.02
C GLU A 30 15.29 -9.81 10.29
N LEU A 31 14.85 -8.60 9.97
CA LEU A 31 15.68 -7.41 10.12
C LEU A 31 15.46 -6.68 11.44
N GLY A 32 14.25 -6.71 11.96
CA GLY A 32 13.93 -5.91 13.14
C GLY A 32 13.70 -4.46 12.78
N ALA A 33 13.25 -3.68 13.76
CA ALA A 33 13.04 -2.24 13.58
C ALA A 33 14.37 -1.52 13.73
N GLY A 34 14.40 -0.24 13.29
CA GLY A 34 15.54 0.61 13.53
C GLY A 34 16.33 1.04 12.30
N PHE A 35 15.99 0.48 11.14
CA PHE A 35 16.66 0.90 9.92
C PHE A 35 15.91 2.03 9.24
N LEU A 36 16.54 2.64 8.24
CA LEU A 36 15.89 3.67 7.43
C LEU A 36 14.85 3.04 6.50
N GLU A 37 13.89 3.84 6.06
CA GLU A 37 12.85 3.35 5.15
C GLU A 37 13.42 2.65 3.93
N SER A 38 14.50 3.18 3.36
CA SER A 38 15.06 2.60 2.14
C SER A 38 15.52 1.16 2.31
N VAL A 39 15.95 0.80 3.51
CA VAL A 39 16.36 -0.58 3.79
C VAL A 39 15.14 -1.50 3.68
N TYR A 40 14.03 -1.10 4.30
CA TYR A 40 12.82 -1.91 4.29
C TYR A 40 12.22 -1.98 2.89
N GLU A 41 12.32 -0.87 2.13
CA GLU A 41 11.83 -0.88 0.76
C GLU A 41 12.57 -1.92 -0.07
N LYS A 42 13.89 -1.94 0.02
CA LYS A 42 14.69 -2.90 -0.76
C LYS A 42 14.45 -4.32 -0.30
N ALA A 43 14.32 -4.53 1.00
CA ALA A 43 14.07 -5.87 1.53
C ALA A 43 12.70 -6.39 1.10
N LEU A 44 11.69 -5.53 1.18
CA LEU A 44 10.34 -5.93 0.78
C LEU A 44 10.29 -6.20 -0.71
N LEU A 45 10.93 -5.34 -1.51
CA LEU A 45 10.99 -5.53 -2.95
C LEU A 45 11.58 -6.90 -3.30
N LEU A 46 12.68 -7.25 -2.64
CA LEU A 46 13.32 -8.54 -2.85
C LEU A 46 12.39 -9.69 -2.47
N ALA A 47 11.76 -9.59 -1.30
CA ALA A 47 10.87 -10.65 -0.83
C ALA A 47 9.69 -10.84 -1.78
N LEU A 48 9.11 -9.74 -2.28
CA LEU A 48 7.99 -9.82 -3.21
C LEU A 48 8.39 -10.51 -4.51
N ARG A 49 9.55 -10.15 -5.03
CA ARG A 49 10.02 -10.75 -6.28
C ARG A 49 10.33 -12.22 -6.10
N GLN A 50 10.81 -12.62 -4.94
CA GLN A 50 11.04 -14.03 -4.66
C GLN A 50 9.74 -14.83 -4.59
N LYS A 51 8.62 -14.17 -4.30
CA LYS A 51 7.31 -14.81 -4.34
C LYS A 51 6.72 -14.81 -5.75
N GLY A 52 7.43 -14.26 -6.72
CA GLY A 52 6.97 -14.27 -8.10
C GLY A 52 6.09 -13.09 -8.47
N LEU A 53 5.98 -12.08 -7.61
CA LEU A 53 5.17 -10.91 -7.93
C LEU A 53 5.98 -9.88 -8.71
N SER A 54 5.30 -9.20 -9.62
CA SER A 54 5.88 -8.04 -10.29
C SER A 54 5.84 -6.89 -9.29
N ALA A 55 7.00 -6.39 -8.92
CA ALA A 55 7.09 -5.30 -7.96
C ALA A 55 8.15 -4.32 -8.42
N ILE A 56 7.77 -3.05 -8.48
CA ILE A 56 8.63 -2.00 -9.00
C ILE A 56 8.73 -0.90 -7.96
N ALA A 57 9.95 -0.52 -7.61
CA ALA A 57 10.17 0.54 -6.62
C ALA A 57 10.15 1.90 -7.30
N GLN A 58 9.61 2.89 -6.62
CA GLN A 58 9.61 4.28 -7.05
C GLN A 58 9.04 4.44 -8.45
N HIS A 59 7.93 3.73 -8.71
CA HIS A 59 7.31 3.75 -10.02
C HIS A 59 6.40 4.97 -10.15
N PRO A 60 6.52 5.75 -11.22
CA PRO A 60 5.65 6.91 -11.39
C PRO A 60 4.24 6.50 -11.80
N VAL A 61 3.26 7.09 -11.14
CA VAL A 61 1.86 6.90 -11.48
C VAL A 61 1.28 8.28 -11.71
N LYS A 62 0.57 8.44 -12.82
CA LYS A 62 0.07 9.76 -13.21
C LYS A 62 -1.01 10.26 -12.26
N VAL A 63 -0.88 11.52 -11.89
CA VAL A 63 -1.91 12.22 -11.13
C VAL A 63 -2.76 13.01 -12.13
N LEU A 64 -4.04 12.71 -12.18
CA LEU A 64 -4.95 13.32 -13.14
C LEU A 64 -5.87 14.34 -12.47
N PHE A 65 -6.09 15.45 -13.16
CA PHE A 65 -7.06 16.44 -12.76
C PHE A 65 -7.89 16.78 -13.98
N ARG A 66 -9.17 16.46 -13.93
CA ARG A 66 -10.10 16.68 -15.05
C ARG A 66 -9.57 16.05 -16.33
N GLY A 67 -9.01 14.83 -16.20
CA GLY A 67 -8.49 14.08 -17.34
C GLY A 67 -7.12 14.47 -17.81
N GLU A 68 -6.52 15.50 -17.23
CA GLU A 68 -5.21 15.98 -17.63
C GLU A 68 -4.17 15.56 -16.61
N CYS A 69 -2.99 15.18 -17.10
CA CYS A 69 -1.91 14.80 -16.20
C CYS A 69 -1.30 16.09 -15.64
N VAL A 70 -1.40 16.24 -14.32
CA VAL A 70 -0.86 17.43 -13.64
C VAL A 70 0.40 17.10 -12.85
N GLY A 71 0.84 15.85 -12.87
CA GLY A 71 2.07 15.46 -12.20
C GLY A 71 2.18 13.97 -12.07
N ASP A 72 3.27 13.51 -11.46
CA ASP A 72 3.49 12.10 -11.17
C ASP A 72 3.56 11.90 -9.67
N PHE A 73 2.98 10.79 -9.22
CA PHE A 73 3.17 10.30 -7.89
C PHE A 73 4.10 9.10 -7.97
N TYR A 74 5.10 9.04 -7.09
CA TYR A 74 6.05 7.94 -7.07
C TYR A 74 5.72 7.03 -5.91
N ALA A 75 5.10 5.89 -6.21
CA ALA A 75 4.78 4.89 -5.19
C ALA A 75 6.08 4.25 -4.71
N ASP A 76 6.20 4.03 -3.40
CA ASP A 76 7.38 3.34 -2.89
C ASP A 76 7.54 2.00 -3.58
N ILE A 77 6.46 1.19 -3.62
CA ILE A 77 6.46 -0.03 -4.42
C ILE A 77 5.10 -0.15 -5.09
N PHE A 78 5.12 -0.51 -6.36
CA PHE A 78 3.90 -0.76 -7.12
C PHE A 78 3.87 -2.24 -7.47
N VAL A 79 2.83 -2.95 -7.03
CA VAL A 79 2.78 -4.42 -7.12
C VAL A 79 1.72 -4.85 -8.11
N GLU A 80 2.12 -5.64 -9.10
CA GLU A 80 1.23 -6.23 -10.12
C GLU A 80 0.41 -5.19 -10.86
N ASP A 81 0.91 -3.96 -10.94
CA ASP A 81 0.20 -2.83 -11.55
C ASP A 81 -1.16 -2.59 -10.91
N LYS A 82 -1.37 -3.05 -9.69
CA LYS A 82 -2.68 -2.99 -9.05
C LYS A 82 -2.69 -2.43 -7.65
N VAL A 83 -1.58 -2.57 -6.93
CA VAL A 83 -1.54 -2.19 -5.51
C VAL A 83 -0.38 -1.24 -5.26
N ILE A 84 -0.68 -0.09 -4.70
CA ILE A 84 0.33 0.86 -4.25
C ILE A 84 0.71 0.48 -2.82
N VAL A 85 2.01 0.37 -2.56
CA VAL A 85 2.51 0.09 -1.21
C VAL A 85 3.34 1.28 -0.76
N GLU A 86 2.93 1.90 0.34
CA GLU A 86 3.63 3.03 0.94
C GLU A 86 4.28 2.57 2.23
N LEU A 87 5.55 2.91 2.40
CA LEU A 87 6.32 2.44 3.54
C LEU A 87 6.67 3.60 4.47
N LYS A 88 6.66 3.31 5.75
CA LYS A 88 7.08 4.26 6.78
C LYS A 88 7.99 3.54 7.76
N ALA A 89 8.82 4.34 8.45
CA ALA A 89 9.65 3.84 9.54
C ALA A 89 9.54 4.86 10.68
N VAL A 90 8.33 4.94 11.25
CA VAL A 90 7.99 5.93 12.28
C VAL A 90 7.46 5.19 13.50
N LYS A 91 7.30 5.91 14.61
CA LYS A 91 6.81 5.29 15.83
C LYS A 91 5.40 4.74 15.67
N ALA A 92 4.55 5.47 14.96
CA ALA A 92 3.18 5.04 14.72
C ALA A 92 2.67 5.72 13.46
N ILE A 93 1.78 5.02 12.76
CA ILE A 93 1.12 5.60 11.60
C ILE A 93 0.23 6.74 12.08
N ALA A 94 0.45 7.93 11.50
CA ALA A 94 -0.32 9.11 11.85
C ALA A 94 -1.52 9.27 10.92
N PRO A 95 -2.57 10.00 11.36
CA PRO A 95 -3.72 10.24 10.49
C PRO A 95 -3.34 10.86 9.14
N GLU A 96 -2.36 11.74 9.12
CA GLU A 96 -1.94 12.36 7.85
C GLU A 96 -1.31 11.37 6.90
N HIS A 97 -0.66 10.32 7.41
CA HIS A 97 -0.14 9.26 6.56
C HIS A 97 -1.27 8.51 5.88
N GLN A 98 -2.34 8.24 6.63
CA GLN A 98 -3.50 7.54 6.10
C GLN A 98 -4.21 8.38 5.06
N ALA A 99 -4.42 9.66 5.36
CA ALA A 99 -5.08 10.57 4.44
C ALA A 99 -4.29 10.69 3.14
N GLN A 100 -2.97 10.74 3.24
CA GLN A 100 -2.12 10.86 2.07
C GLN A 100 -2.26 9.63 1.17
N THR A 101 -2.25 8.44 1.77
CA THR A 101 -2.42 7.21 1.00
C THR A 101 -3.75 7.19 0.27
N ILE A 102 -4.82 7.57 0.96
CA ILE A 102 -6.15 7.62 0.36
C ILE A 102 -6.18 8.62 -0.78
N ASN A 103 -5.56 9.80 -0.58
CA ASN A 103 -5.51 10.81 -1.63
C ASN A 103 -4.77 10.32 -2.85
N TYR A 104 -3.68 9.56 -2.67
CA TYR A 104 -2.95 8.99 -3.79
C TYR A 104 -3.83 8.05 -4.60
N LEU A 105 -4.61 7.20 -3.94
CA LEU A 105 -5.50 6.30 -4.64
C LEU A 105 -6.53 7.08 -5.46
N ASN A 106 -7.08 8.12 -4.85
CA ASN A 106 -8.10 8.90 -5.52
C ASN A 106 -7.53 9.63 -6.74
N ALA A 107 -6.31 10.16 -6.60
CA ALA A 107 -5.70 10.96 -7.67
C ALA A 107 -5.16 10.11 -8.81
N THR A 108 -4.73 8.88 -8.54
CA THR A 108 -4.12 8.02 -9.55
C THR A 108 -5.08 7.04 -10.19
N GLY A 109 -6.23 6.83 -9.58
CA GLY A 109 -7.18 5.83 -10.08
C GLY A 109 -6.85 4.42 -9.66
N ILE A 110 -5.79 4.21 -8.90
CA ILE A 110 -5.45 2.88 -8.38
C ILE A 110 -6.42 2.57 -7.26
N GLU A 111 -6.91 1.35 -7.23
CA GLU A 111 -8.01 1.01 -6.32
C GLU A 111 -7.58 0.58 -4.94
N VAL A 112 -6.39 0.03 -4.79
CA VAL A 112 -5.97 -0.53 -3.51
C VAL A 112 -4.61 -0.03 -3.12
N GLY A 113 -4.46 0.33 -1.86
CA GLY A 113 -3.19 0.75 -1.31
C GLY A 113 -2.95 0.11 0.04
N LEU A 114 -1.68 -0.11 0.34
CA LEU A 114 -1.25 -0.59 1.65
C LEU A 114 -0.28 0.44 2.23
N LEU A 115 -0.47 0.74 3.49
CA LEU A 115 0.44 1.59 4.25
C LEU A 115 1.07 0.69 5.30
N ILE A 116 2.39 0.53 5.26
CA ILE A 116 3.09 -0.41 6.13
C ILE A 116 4.17 0.34 6.89
N ASN A 117 4.18 0.19 8.20
CA ASN A 117 5.14 0.86 9.05
C ASN A 117 6.07 -0.15 9.71
N PHE A 118 7.36 0.00 9.44
CA PHE A 118 8.42 -0.86 9.99
C PHE A 118 9.14 -0.19 11.16
N GLY A 119 8.59 0.89 11.68
CA GLY A 119 9.25 1.67 12.73
C GLY A 119 9.16 1.07 14.10
N ASN A 120 8.43 -0.01 14.27
CA ASN A 120 8.26 -0.70 15.55
C ASN A 120 8.58 -2.17 15.40
N PRO A 121 8.98 -2.85 16.48
CA PRO A 121 9.16 -4.30 16.40
C PRO A 121 7.89 -5.01 15.96
N LYS A 122 6.72 -4.47 16.30
CA LYS A 122 5.47 -5.02 15.86
C LYS A 122 5.05 -4.30 14.58
N LEU A 123 4.89 -5.05 13.50
CA LEU A 123 4.51 -4.48 12.21
C LEU A 123 3.14 -3.83 12.31
N GLU A 124 3.01 -2.66 11.75
CA GLU A 124 1.75 -1.93 11.71
C GLU A 124 1.40 -1.75 10.23
N TYR A 125 0.16 -2.03 9.86
CA TYR A 125 -0.24 -1.85 8.46
C TYR A 125 -1.72 -1.54 8.36
N LYS A 126 -2.10 -0.87 7.27
CA LYS A 126 -3.49 -0.57 6.97
C LYS A 126 -3.74 -0.71 5.48
N ARG A 127 -4.91 -1.21 5.15
CA ARG A 127 -5.34 -1.40 3.76
C ARG A 127 -6.40 -0.36 3.44
N PHE A 128 -6.27 0.27 2.29
CA PHE A 128 -7.21 1.28 1.85
C PHE A 128 -7.69 0.97 0.45
N THR A 129 -8.92 1.39 0.14
CA THR A 129 -9.46 1.32 -1.20
C THR A 129 -10.04 2.68 -1.54
N ARG A 130 -10.27 2.91 -2.83
CA ARG A 130 -10.93 4.15 -3.24
C ARG A 130 -12.31 4.23 -2.64
N LYS A 131 -12.97 3.10 -2.46
CA LYS A 131 -14.25 3.06 -1.80
C LYS A 131 -14.14 3.53 -0.35
N THR A 132 -13.06 3.15 0.32
CA THR A 132 -12.79 3.64 1.67
C THR A 132 -12.70 5.16 1.68
N LYS A 133 -12.01 5.73 0.69
CA LYS A 133 -11.92 7.17 0.55
C LYS A 133 -13.30 7.82 0.43
N LEU A 134 -14.15 7.25 -0.41
CA LEU A 134 -15.50 7.79 -0.57
C LEU A 134 -16.29 7.73 0.72
N ASN A 135 -16.19 6.63 1.43
CA ASN A 135 -16.87 6.48 2.71
C ASN A 135 -16.40 7.53 3.71
N MET A 136 -15.12 7.77 3.74
CA MET A 136 -14.57 8.76 4.65
C MET A 136 -15.05 10.17 4.31
N ASP A 137 -15.11 10.49 3.03
CA ASP A 137 -15.61 11.79 2.61
C ASP A 137 -17.06 11.98 3.05
N THR A 138 -17.86 10.94 2.90
CA THR A 138 -19.24 11.00 3.32
C THR A 138 -19.35 11.26 4.82
N GLN A 139 -18.53 10.60 5.60
CA GLN A 139 -18.54 10.80 7.03
C GLN A 139 -18.14 12.22 7.41
N GLU A 140 -17.16 12.76 6.74
CA GLU A 140 -16.74 14.11 7.00
C GLU A 140 -17.84 15.11 6.71
N GLU A 141 -18.59 14.87 5.67
CA GLU A 141 -19.69 15.76 5.32
C GLU A 141 -20.78 15.76 6.39
N GLN A 142 -20.91 14.68 7.10
CA GLN A 142 -21.92 14.57 8.13
C GLN A 142 -21.51 15.31 9.39
N ASP A 143 -20.26 15.53 9.58
CA ASP A 143 -19.78 16.23 10.75
C ASP A 143 -20.00 17.73 10.62
#